data_3926565522c1a184e321c686795d1d9f
#
_entry.id   3926565522c1a184e321c686795d1d9f
#
_cell.length_a   1.000
_cell.length_b   1.000
_cell.length_c   1.000
_cell.angle_alpha   90.00
_cell.angle_beta   90.00
_cell.angle_gamma   90.00
#
_symmetry.space_group_name_H-M   'P 1'
#
loop_
_entity.id
_entity.type
_entity.pdbx_description
1 polymer ?
#
loop_
_entity_poly.entity_id
_entity_poly.type
_entity_poly.pdbx_seq_one_letter_code
_entity_poly.pdbx_strand_id
1 'polypeptide(L)'
;MPIIAIVNLVLFAALLSLLYQFSKNSAFTLSRRVFMGLIGGIVFGMYLQGAFGGNAEVMGSTLEWTNVVANSYVALLRMMIMPLILITMIAAVLKVEEIKSLGKIGGTVVGTLIVTTVIAALVGITIALLFGLNAGDLAGGEVEMARAEVLQARQGSVADLSLAELLVSFVPSNIFSDLAGHRSMSIIGVVVFGLIFGVA
;
A
#
# COMPACT_ATOMS: atom_id res chain seq x y z
N MET A 1 -21.50 -17.08 14.51
CA MET A 1 -20.25 -17.63 13.93
C MET A 1 -20.41 -19.14 13.78
N PRO A 2 -20.22 -19.72 12.59
CA PRO A 2 -20.19 -21.16 12.45
C PRO A 2 -19.00 -21.76 13.22
N ILE A 3 -19.20 -22.91 13.84
CA ILE A 3 -18.17 -23.60 14.63
C ILE A 3 -16.88 -23.81 13.81
N ILE A 4 -17.04 -24.06 12.52
CA ILE A 4 -15.93 -24.25 11.58
C ILE A 4 -15.08 -22.97 11.43
N ALA A 5 -15.69 -21.79 11.44
CA ALA A 5 -14.93 -20.54 11.41
C ALA A 5 -14.06 -20.37 12.66
N ILE A 6 -14.54 -20.80 13.83
CA ILE A 6 -13.74 -20.79 15.07
C ILE A 6 -12.55 -21.74 14.94
N VAL A 7 -12.71 -22.92 14.36
CA VAL A 7 -11.60 -23.85 14.10
C VAL A 7 -10.56 -23.21 13.17
N ASN A 8 -11.00 -22.55 12.11
CA ASN A 8 -10.11 -21.84 11.18
C ASN A 8 -9.34 -20.71 11.88
N LEU A 9 -9.99 -19.97 12.79
CA LEU A 9 -9.32 -18.93 13.59
C LEU A 9 -8.28 -19.50 14.56
N VAL A 10 -8.56 -20.66 15.16
CA VAL A 10 -7.57 -21.37 16.00
C VAL A 10 -6.38 -21.82 15.17
N LEU A 11 -6.61 -22.35 13.97
CA LEU A 11 -5.54 -22.68 13.02
C LEU A 11 -4.72 -21.46 12.61
N PHE A 12 -5.38 -20.33 12.34
CA PHE A 12 -4.69 -19.08 12.06
C PHE A 12 -3.85 -18.59 13.24
N ALA A 13 -4.39 -18.63 14.45
CA ALA A 13 -3.65 -18.26 15.67
C ALA A 13 -2.45 -19.21 15.90
N ALA A 14 -2.61 -20.51 15.65
CA ALA A 14 -1.53 -21.48 15.71
C ALA A 14 -0.43 -21.16 14.66
N LEU A 15 -0.82 -20.82 13.44
CA LEU A 15 0.11 -20.37 12.39
C LEU A 15 0.88 -19.13 12.82
N LEU A 16 0.20 -18.11 13.34
CA LEU A 16 0.85 -16.90 13.85
C LEU A 16 1.82 -17.21 15.00
N SER A 17 1.44 -18.08 15.94
CA SER A 17 2.31 -18.46 17.05
C SER A 17 3.56 -19.22 16.58
N LEU A 18 3.42 -20.06 15.58
CA LEU A 18 4.52 -20.78 14.94
C LEU A 18 5.46 -19.82 14.22
N LEU A 19 4.93 -18.89 13.44
CA LEU A 19 5.71 -17.84 12.78
C LEU A 19 6.44 -16.94 13.80
N TYR A 20 5.78 -16.65 14.93
CA TYR A 20 6.40 -15.89 16.02
C TYR A 20 7.58 -16.63 16.64
N GLN A 21 7.47 -17.93 16.86
CA GLN A 21 8.58 -18.76 17.39
C GLN A 21 9.76 -18.78 16.43
N PHE A 22 9.51 -18.91 15.11
CA PHE A 22 10.56 -18.81 14.09
C PHE A 22 11.17 -17.41 14.03
N SER A 23 10.35 -16.37 14.22
CA SER A 23 10.83 -14.98 14.25
C SER A 23 11.77 -14.71 15.43
N LYS A 24 11.62 -15.40 16.55
CA LYS A 24 12.48 -15.26 17.72
C LYS A 24 13.88 -15.88 17.52
N ASN A 25 14.03 -16.80 16.56
CA ASN A 25 15.30 -17.44 16.30
C ASN A 25 16.23 -16.47 15.54
N SER A 26 17.38 -16.13 16.14
CA SER A 26 18.40 -15.22 15.62
C SER A 26 19.06 -15.71 14.30
N ALA A 27 18.94 -17.00 13.98
CA ALA A 27 19.49 -17.59 12.76
C ALA A 27 18.76 -17.14 11.47
N PHE A 28 17.54 -16.57 11.59
CA PHE A 28 16.77 -16.13 10.43
C PHE A 28 16.90 -14.62 10.20
N THR A 29 17.37 -14.26 9.01
CA THR A 29 17.39 -12.87 8.53
C THR A 29 15.96 -12.34 8.37
N LEU A 30 15.79 -11.01 8.40
CA LEU A 30 14.48 -10.35 8.23
C LEU A 30 13.77 -10.83 6.95
N SER A 31 14.49 -10.91 5.82
CA SER A 31 13.94 -11.38 4.55
C SER A 31 13.35 -12.79 4.66
N ARG A 32 14.07 -13.73 5.29
CA ARG A 32 13.57 -15.10 5.47
C ARG A 32 12.31 -15.16 6.33
N ARG A 33 12.19 -14.32 7.37
CA ARG A 33 10.99 -14.22 8.21
C ARG A 33 9.79 -13.73 7.41
N VAL A 34 9.99 -12.71 6.56
CA VAL A 34 8.95 -12.18 5.68
C VAL A 34 8.50 -13.24 4.67
N PHE A 35 9.44 -13.95 4.04
CA PHE A 35 9.09 -15.03 3.10
C PHE A 35 8.34 -16.18 3.77
N MET A 36 8.71 -16.58 4.97
CA MET A 36 7.96 -17.60 5.73
C MET A 36 6.54 -17.15 6.04
N GLY A 37 6.37 -15.88 6.43
CA GLY A 37 5.03 -15.29 6.63
C GLY A 37 4.19 -15.30 5.34
N LEU A 38 4.80 -14.93 4.21
CA LEU A 38 4.14 -14.94 2.91
C LEU A 38 3.70 -16.36 2.50
N ILE A 39 4.61 -17.33 2.59
CA ILE A 39 4.30 -18.74 2.28
C ILE A 39 3.20 -19.28 3.21
N GLY A 40 3.31 -19.00 4.52
CA GLY A 40 2.29 -19.40 5.48
C GLY A 40 0.92 -18.81 5.17
N GLY A 41 0.86 -17.53 4.79
CA GLY A 41 -0.38 -16.87 4.35
C GLY A 41 -0.97 -17.48 3.08
N ILE A 42 -0.14 -17.77 2.07
CA ILE A 42 -0.58 -18.42 0.83
C ILE A 42 -1.15 -19.82 1.13
N VAL A 43 -0.42 -20.64 1.90
CA VAL A 43 -0.88 -22.00 2.26
C VAL A 43 -2.19 -21.95 3.02
N PHE A 44 -2.33 -21.02 3.97
CA PHE A 44 -3.58 -20.84 4.71
C PHE A 44 -4.73 -20.38 3.82
N GLY A 45 -4.47 -19.44 2.90
CA GLY A 45 -5.46 -18.98 1.91
C GLY A 45 -5.90 -20.09 0.96
N MET A 46 -4.96 -20.90 0.45
CA MET A 46 -5.27 -22.07 -0.40
C MET A 46 -6.09 -23.14 0.37
N TYR A 47 -5.75 -23.35 1.63
CA TYR A 47 -6.54 -24.24 2.49
C TYR A 47 -7.98 -23.75 2.63
N LEU A 48 -8.17 -22.46 2.96
CA LEU A 48 -9.51 -21.87 3.09
C LEU A 48 -10.29 -21.97 1.78
N GLN A 49 -9.67 -21.63 0.66
CA GLN A 49 -10.32 -21.68 -0.65
C GLN A 49 -10.66 -23.11 -1.06
N GLY A 50 -9.74 -24.07 -0.85
CA GLY A 50 -9.98 -25.47 -1.22
C GLY A 50 -11.01 -26.18 -0.34
N ALA A 51 -11.00 -25.88 0.96
CA ALA A 51 -11.91 -26.53 1.91
C ALA A 51 -13.29 -25.86 1.99
N PHE A 52 -13.36 -24.52 1.84
CA PHE A 52 -14.55 -23.72 2.14
C PHE A 52 -14.92 -22.71 1.05
N GLY A 53 -14.27 -22.73 -0.11
CA GLY A 53 -14.55 -21.77 -1.22
C GLY A 53 -16.00 -21.77 -1.69
N GLY A 54 -16.74 -22.88 -1.52
CA GLY A 54 -18.17 -22.98 -1.79
C GLY A 54 -19.08 -22.56 -0.64
N ASN A 55 -18.53 -22.21 0.54
CA ASN A 55 -19.33 -21.84 1.72
C ASN A 55 -19.02 -20.38 2.11
N ALA A 56 -19.79 -19.44 1.53
CA ALA A 56 -19.60 -18.00 1.70
C ALA A 56 -19.69 -17.55 3.18
N GLU A 57 -20.53 -18.20 4.00
CA GLU A 57 -20.70 -17.84 5.41
C GLU A 57 -19.46 -18.18 6.22
N VAL A 58 -18.89 -19.38 6.06
CA VAL A 58 -17.67 -19.79 6.76
C VAL A 58 -16.47 -18.96 6.30
N MET A 59 -16.36 -18.77 5.00
CA MET A 59 -15.28 -17.96 4.38
C MET A 59 -15.35 -16.52 4.88
N GLY A 60 -16.52 -15.88 4.76
CA GLY A 60 -16.74 -14.50 5.18
C GLY A 60 -16.40 -14.29 6.65
N SER A 61 -16.96 -15.14 7.55
CA SER A 61 -16.69 -15.04 8.99
C SER A 61 -15.21 -15.28 9.33
N THR A 62 -14.53 -16.19 8.64
CA THR A 62 -13.09 -16.43 8.87
C THR A 62 -12.26 -15.25 8.40
N LEU A 63 -12.53 -14.72 7.19
CA LEU A 63 -11.79 -13.60 6.64
C LEU A 63 -12.02 -12.31 7.42
N GLU A 64 -13.23 -12.05 7.91
CA GLU A 64 -13.52 -10.88 8.73
C GLU A 64 -12.58 -10.78 9.93
N TRP A 65 -12.42 -11.86 10.68
CA TRP A 65 -11.56 -11.88 11.86
C TRP A 65 -10.05 -11.94 11.54
N THR A 66 -9.65 -12.67 10.52
CA THR A 66 -8.24 -12.66 10.07
C THR A 66 -7.83 -11.28 9.55
N ASN A 67 -8.75 -10.57 8.88
CA ASN A 67 -8.55 -9.21 8.41
C ASN A 67 -8.39 -8.19 9.55
N VAL A 68 -8.93 -8.45 10.74
CA VAL A 68 -8.68 -7.57 11.90
C VAL A 68 -7.19 -7.46 12.19
N VAL A 69 -6.47 -8.58 12.19
CA VAL A 69 -5.02 -8.59 12.42
C VAL A 69 -4.27 -7.88 11.29
N ALA A 70 -4.61 -8.20 10.04
CA ALA A 70 -3.99 -7.60 8.87
C ALA A 70 -4.23 -6.08 8.79
N ASN A 71 -5.48 -5.66 8.96
CA ASN A 71 -5.87 -4.25 8.89
C ASN A 71 -5.28 -3.44 10.06
N SER A 72 -5.23 -4.01 11.27
CA SER A 72 -4.59 -3.37 12.43
C SER A 72 -3.09 -3.15 12.17
N TYR A 73 -2.40 -4.15 11.62
CA TYR A 73 -0.99 -4.02 11.26
C TYR A 73 -0.77 -2.92 10.21
N VAL A 74 -1.57 -2.92 9.15
CA VAL A 74 -1.49 -1.89 8.09
C VAL A 74 -1.83 -0.50 8.64
N ALA A 75 -2.80 -0.39 9.54
CA ALA A 75 -3.16 0.88 10.17
C ALA A 75 -1.99 1.44 11.02
N LEU A 76 -1.33 0.58 11.81
CA LEU A 76 -0.14 0.95 12.58
C LEU A 76 1.01 1.40 11.67
N LEU A 77 1.25 0.70 10.55
CA LEU A 77 2.25 1.12 9.57
C LEU A 77 1.92 2.49 8.97
N ARG A 78 0.67 2.72 8.57
CA ARG A 78 0.23 4.02 8.02
C ARG A 78 0.41 5.15 9.03
N MET A 79 0.13 4.89 10.30
CA MET A 79 0.32 5.87 11.37
C MET A 79 1.78 6.33 11.47
N MET A 80 2.75 5.44 11.23
CA MET A 80 4.18 5.77 11.31
C MET A 80 4.73 6.39 10.02
N ILE A 81 4.16 6.07 8.87
CA ILE A 81 4.70 6.48 7.56
C ILE A 81 4.74 8.01 7.42
N MET A 82 3.65 8.70 7.75
CA MET A 82 3.55 10.15 7.54
C MET A 82 4.53 10.97 8.39
N PRO A 83 4.65 10.75 9.71
CA PRO A 83 5.69 11.40 10.52
C PRO A 83 7.10 11.05 10.07
N LEU A 84 7.33 9.80 9.65
CA LEU A 84 8.64 9.36 9.17
C LEU A 84 9.03 10.09 7.89
N ILE A 85 8.10 10.23 6.93
CA ILE A 85 8.32 11.00 5.69
C ILE A 85 8.68 12.44 6.05
N LEU A 86 7.92 13.08 6.94
CA LEU A 86 8.19 14.46 7.35
C LEU A 86 9.61 14.63 7.90
N ILE A 87 9.97 13.81 8.90
CA ILE A 87 11.27 13.90 9.55
C ILE A 87 12.40 13.60 8.56
N THR A 88 12.24 12.58 7.72
CA THR A 88 13.27 12.22 6.74
C THR A 88 13.46 13.28 5.67
N MET A 89 12.38 13.94 5.23
CA MET A 89 12.45 15.05 4.27
C MET A 89 13.16 16.26 4.85
N ILE A 90 12.79 16.67 6.08
CA ILE A 90 13.49 17.77 6.78
C ILE A 90 14.98 17.42 6.95
N ALA A 91 15.28 16.21 7.44
CA ALA A 91 16.66 15.76 7.64
C ALA A 91 17.46 15.66 6.34
N ALA A 92 16.81 15.32 5.22
CA ALA A 92 17.45 15.27 3.92
C ALA A 92 17.83 16.68 3.43
N VAL A 93 16.91 17.64 3.57
CA VAL A 93 17.16 19.05 3.16
C VAL A 93 18.27 19.67 4.01
N LEU A 94 18.26 19.46 5.32
CA LEU A 94 19.29 19.98 6.23
C LEU A 94 20.71 19.45 5.95
N LYS A 95 20.83 18.31 5.26
CA LYS A 95 22.13 17.74 4.84
C LYS A 95 22.66 18.30 3.53
N VAL A 96 21.86 19.05 2.78
CA VAL A 96 22.28 19.62 1.51
C VAL A 96 23.00 20.95 1.77
N GLU A 97 24.29 20.98 1.52
CA GLU A 97 25.16 22.15 1.76
C GLU A 97 24.81 23.35 0.86
N GLU A 98 24.27 23.09 -0.35
CA GLU A 98 23.86 24.14 -1.29
C GLU A 98 22.42 23.94 -1.77
N ILE A 99 21.55 24.89 -1.48
CA ILE A 99 20.13 24.90 -1.93
C ILE A 99 20.02 24.82 -3.46
N LYS A 100 20.98 25.37 -4.21
CA LYS A 100 21.03 25.25 -5.68
C LYS A 100 21.14 23.81 -6.18
N SER A 101 21.78 22.94 -5.40
CA SER A 101 21.92 21.51 -5.71
C SER A 101 20.59 20.74 -5.58
N LEU A 102 19.67 21.19 -4.74
CA LEU A 102 18.34 20.60 -4.56
C LEU A 102 17.54 20.60 -5.88
N GLY A 103 17.57 21.68 -6.63
CA GLY A 103 16.88 21.76 -7.91
C GLY A 103 17.42 20.76 -8.95
N LYS A 104 18.74 20.61 -9.02
CA LYS A 104 19.38 19.65 -9.95
C LYS A 104 19.10 18.20 -9.53
N ILE A 105 19.25 17.91 -8.24
CA ILE A 105 18.96 16.56 -7.69
C ILE A 105 17.49 16.22 -7.91
N GLY A 106 16.57 17.12 -7.53
CA GLY A 106 15.13 16.94 -7.71
C GLY A 106 14.76 16.72 -9.18
N GLY A 107 15.27 17.54 -10.09
CA GLY A 107 15.04 17.38 -11.52
C GLY A 107 15.54 16.04 -12.07
N THR A 108 16.72 15.60 -11.65
CA THR A 108 17.26 14.29 -12.06
C THR A 108 16.41 13.13 -11.52
N VAL A 109 16.00 13.19 -10.25
CA VAL A 109 15.17 12.15 -9.62
C VAL A 109 13.80 12.08 -10.31
N VAL A 110 13.13 13.22 -10.47
CA VAL A 110 11.81 13.27 -11.14
C VAL A 110 11.92 12.81 -12.60
N GLY A 111 12.94 13.24 -13.34
CA GLY A 111 13.18 12.80 -14.71
C GLY A 111 13.38 11.27 -14.79
N THR A 112 14.21 10.71 -13.90
CA THR A 112 14.43 9.27 -13.84
C THR A 112 13.14 8.51 -13.52
N LEU A 113 12.34 8.99 -12.55
CA LEU A 113 11.06 8.38 -12.19
C LEU A 113 10.07 8.39 -13.36
N ILE A 114 9.97 9.52 -14.08
CA ILE A 114 9.09 9.60 -15.25
C ILE A 114 9.54 8.61 -16.33
N VAL A 115 10.82 8.59 -16.68
CA VAL A 115 11.34 7.69 -17.70
C VAL A 115 11.12 6.22 -17.33
N THR A 116 11.44 5.83 -16.10
CA THR A 116 11.24 4.44 -15.65
C THR A 116 9.76 4.06 -15.60
N THR A 117 8.88 4.98 -15.21
CA THR A 117 7.42 4.76 -15.22
C THR A 117 6.89 4.58 -16.64
N VAL A 118 7.33 5.39 -17.59
CA VAL A 118 6.95 5.24 -19.01
C VAL A 118 7.42 3.89 -19.56
N ILE A 119 8.66 3.50 -19.29
CA ILE A 119 9.18 2.18 -19.71
C ILE A 119 8.35 1.06 -19.08
N ALA A 120 8.07 1.11 -17.79
CA ALA A 120 7.25 0.10 -17.10
C ALA A 120 5.82 0.03 -17.69
N ALA A 121 5.21 1.17 -17.98
CA ALA A 121 3.88 1.22 -18.61
C ALA A 121 3.90 0.60 -20.01
N LEU A 122 4.90 0.92 -20.83
CA LEU A 122 5.05 0.32 -22.18
C LEU A 122 5.22 -1.20 -22.10
N VAL A 123 6.06 -1.68 -21.18
CA VAL A 123 6.24 -3.13 -20.96
C VAL A 123 4.92 -3.77 -20.52
N GLY A 124 4.20 -3.16 -19.57
CA GLY A 124 2.90 -3.65 -19.09
C GLY A 124 1.86 -3.73 -20.22
N ILE A 125 1.74 -2.69 -21.05
CA ILE A 125 0.83 -2.67 -22.18
C ILE A 125 1.23 -3.75 -23.21
N THR A 126 2.52 -3.87 -23.51
CA THR A 126 3.01 -4.87 -24.46
C THR A 126 2.68 -6.29 -23.99
N ILE A 127 2.89 -6.59 -22.70
CA ILE A 127 2.56 -7.89 -22.13
C ILE A 127 1.04 -8.12 -22.19
N ALA A 128 0.23 -7.14 -21.81
CA ALA A 128 -1.23 -7.26 -21.85
C ALA A 128 -1.74 -7.56 -23.27
N LEU A 129 -1.19 -6.88 -24.28
CA LEU A 129 -1.55 -7.11 -25.68
C LEU A 129 -1.08 -8.47 -26.20
N LEU A 130 0.15 -8.90 -25.84
CA LEU A 130 0.69 -10.19 -26.26
C LEU A 130 -0.10 -11.38 -25.70
N PHE A 131 -0.56 -11.28 -24.46
CA PHE A 131 -1.34 -12.33 -23.80
C PHE A 131 -2.86 -12.16 -24.00
N GLY A 132 -3.31 -11.15 -24.72
CA GLY A 132 -4.73 -10.89 -24.96
C GLY A 132 -5.53 -10.65 -23.67
N LEU A 133 -4.92 -10.07 -22.65
CA LEU A 133 -5.55 -9.85 -21.35
C LEU A 133 -6.64 -8.79 -21.49
N ASN A 134 -7.90 -9.19 -21.40
CA ASN A 134 -9.04 -8.29 -21.38
C ASN A 134 -9.50 -8.07 -19.92
N ALA A 135 -9.68 -6.81 -19.54
CA ALA A 135 -10.19 -6.47 -18.22
C ALA A 135 -11.57 -7.10 -17.90
N GLY A 136 -12.38 -7.33 -18.95
CA GLY A 136 -13.69 -7.97 -18.83
C GLY A 136 -13.64 -9.43 -18.38
N ASP A 137 -12.56 -10.15 -18.71
CA ASP A 137 -12.40 -11.55 -18.34
C ASP A 137 -11.93 -11.71 -16.88
N LEU A 138 -11.38 -10.64 -16.29
CA LEU A 138 -10.88 -10.58 -14.91
C LEU A 138 -11.91 -10.00 -13.92
N ALA A 139 -12.98 -9.38 -14.42
CA ALA A 139 -13.95 -8.63 -13.60
C ALA A 139 -15.10 -9.52 -13.10
N GLY A 140 -14.81 -10.71 -12.59
CA GLY A 140 -15.84 -11.67 -12.16
C GLY A 140 -16.06 -11.79 -10.65
N GLY A 141 -15.25 -11.17 -9.80
CA GLY A 141 -15.34 -11.30 -8.36
C GLY A 141 -15.91 -10.06 -7.66
N GLU A 142 -16.62 -10.25 -6.54
CA GLU A 142 -17.14 -9.15 -5.71
C GLU A 142 -16.02 -8.22 -5.21
N VAL A 143 -14.83 -8.75 -4.97
CA VAL A 143 -13.65 -8.00 -4.50
C VAL A 143 -13.09 -7.12 -5.62
N GLU A 144 -13.06 -7.62 -6.86
CA GLU A 144 -12.64 -6.86 -8.03
C GLU A 144 -13.61 -5.74 -8.36
N MET A 145 -14.94 -6.00 -8.26
CA MET A 145 -15.95 -4.96 -8.44
C MET A 145 -15.86 -3.86 -7.38
N ALA A 146 -15.71 -4.21 -6.11
CA ALA A 146 -15.50 -3.23 -5.03
C ALA A 146 -14.22 -2.40 -5.25
N ARG A 147 -13.15 -3.01 -5.79
CA ARG A 147 -11.90 -2.31 -6.11
C ARG A 147 -12.07 -1.40 -7.33
N ALA A 148 -12.84 -1.82 -8.34
CA ALA A 148 -13.17 -1.00 -9.49
C ALA A 148 -13.97 0.24 -9.10
N GLU A 149 -14.94 0.14 -8.19
CA GLU A 149 -15.69 1.28 -7.65
C GLU A 149 -14.77 2.27 -6.92
N VAL A 150 -13.84 1.79 -6.10
CA VAL A 150 -12.85 2.65 -5.43
C VAL A 150 -11.95 3.36 -6.43
N LEU A 151 -11.55 2.69 -7.51
CA LEU A 151 -10.74 3.30 -8.57
C LEU A 151 -11.54 4.33 -9.36
N GLN A 152 -12.80 4.07 -9.69
CA GLN A 152 -13.68 5.02 -10.35
C GLN A 152 -13.96 6.26 -9.49
N ALA A 153 -14.20 6.07 -8.18
CA ALA A 153 -14.36 7.18 -7.26
C ALA A 153 -13.09 8.06 -7.17
N ARG A 154 -11.91 7.44 -7.23
CA ARG A 154 -10.64 8.19 -7.28
C ARG A 154 -10.43 8.89 -8.62
N GLN A 155 -10.78 8.26 -9.72
CA GLN A 155 -10.74 8.89 -11.05
C GLN A 155 -11.68 10.10 -11.11
N GLY A 156 -12.92 9.99 -10.62
CA GLY A 156 -13.87 11.09 -10.53
C GLY A 156 -13.32 12.26 -9.71
N SER A 157 -12.67 11.99 -8.60
CA SER A 157 -12.09 13.04 -7.74
C SER A 157 -10.91 13.80 -8.38
N VAL A 158 -10.30 13.26 -9.43
CA VAL A 158 -9.16 13.88 -10.14
C VAL A 158 -9.56 14.39 -11.53
N ALA A 159 -10.49 13.73 -12.21
CA ALA A 159 -10.91 14.08 -13.55
C ALA A 159 -11.61 15.44 -13.65
N ASP A 160 -12.29 15.86 -12.58
CA ASP A 160 -13.00 17.13 -12.51
C ASP A 160 -12.10 18.31 -12.09
N LEU A 161 -10.85 18.05 -11.70
CA LEU A 161 -9.92 19.09 -11.29
C LEU A 161 -9.26 19.73 -12.52
N SER A 162 -9.31 21.05 -12.60
CA SER A 162 -8.49 21.82 -13.55
C SER A 162 -7.00 21.66 -13.20
N LEU A 163 -6.10 21.86 -14.18
CA LEU A 163 -4.66 21.85 -13.92
C LEU A 163 -4.26 22.82 -12.81
N ALA A 164 -4.94 23.97 -12.71
CA ALA A 164 -4.70 24.95 -11.65
C ALA A 164 -5.08 24.39 -10.27
N GLU A 165 -6.22 23.73 -10.13
CA GLU A 165 -6.65 23.09 -8.89
C GLU A 165 -5.75 21.92 -8.51
N LEU A 166 -5.26 21.15 -9.48
CA LEU A 166 -4.25 20.12 -9.26
C LEU A 166 -2.96 20.70 -8.65
N LEU A 167 -2.45 21.80 -9.19
CA LEU A 167 -1.27 22.47 -8.67
C LEU A 167 -1.50 23.01 -7.25
N VAL A 168 -2.66 23.60 -6.99
CA VAL A 168 -3.04 24.07 -5.66
C VAL A 168 -3.19 22.90 -4.67
N SER A 169 -3.63 21.72 -5.12
CA SER A 169 -3.80 20.54 -4.26
C SER A 169 -2.50 20.00 -3.70
N PHE A 170 -1.36 20.33 -4.31
CA PHE A 170 -0.02 19.97 -3.78
C PHE A 170 0.38 20.84 -2.59
N VAL A 171 -0.23 22.02 -2.44
CA VAL A 171 0.05 22.89 -1.31
C VAL A 171 -0.72 22.42 -0.07
N PRO A 172 -0.05 22.12 1.04
CA PRO A 172 -0.72 21.68 2.25
C PRO A 172 -1.52 22.84 2.86
N SER A 173 -2.84 22.70 2.91
CA SER A 173 -3.70 23.66 3.61
C SER A 173 -3.69 23.46 5.12
N ASN A 174 -3.46 22.22 5.57
CA ASN A 174 -3.35 21.85 6.97
C ASN A 174 -2.45 20.63 7.11
N ILE A 175 -1.25 20.83 7.64
CA ILE A 175 -0.26 19.78 7.81
C ILE A 175 -0.73 18.62 8.71
N PHE A 176 -1.52 18.91 9.75
CA PHE A 176 -2.01 17.88 10.65
C PHE A 176 -3.05 16.97 9.96
N SER A 177 -3.88 17.53 9.08
CA SER A 177 -4.78 16.77 8.23
C SER A 177 -4.02 15.89 7.24
N ASP A 178 -2.92 16.40 6.68
CA ASP A 178 -2.06 15.63 5.78
C ASP A 178 -1.28 14.55 6.52
N LEU A 179 -0.77 14.81 7.73
CA LEU A 179 -0.15 13.80 8.59
C LEU A 179 -1.12 12.69 8.99
N ALA A 180 -2.41 12.99 9.13
CA ALA A 180 -3.45 12.00 9.39
C ALA A 180 -3.88 11.23 8.12
N GLY A 181 -3.41 11.63 6.93
CA GLY A 181 -3.71 10.94 5.67
C GLY A 181 -5.14 11.12 5.14
N HIS A 182 -5.83 12.19 5.53
CA HIS A 182 -7.23 12.42 5.16
C HIS A 182 -7.42 12.84 3.70
N ARG A 183 -6.41 13.42 3.06
CA ARG A 183 -6.47 13.87 1.67
C ARG A 183 -5.85 12.84 0.72
N SER A 184 -6.34 12.77 -0.50
CA SER A 184 -5.76 11.90 -1.55
C SER A 184 -4.28 12.23 -1.84
N MET A 185 -3.89 13.50 -1.68
CA MET A 185 -2.53 14.02 -1.91
C MET A 185 -1.76 14.29 -0.62
N SER A 186 -2.16 13.72 0.53
CA SER A 186 -1.54 13.97 1.83
C SER A 186 -0.03 13.75 1.84
N ILE A 187 0.46 12.69 1.18
CA ILE A 187 1.91 12.40 1.10
C ILE A 187 2.65 13.55 0.44
N ILE A 188 2.12 14.09 -0.67
CA ILE A 188 2.72 15.21 -1.39
C ILE A 188 2.70 16.47 -0.52
N GLY A 189 1.58 16.74 0.17
CA GLY A 189 1.48 17.85 1.12
C GLY A 189 2.53 17.77 2.22
N VAL A 190 2.74 16.60 2.82
CA VAL A 190 3.78 16.38 3.84
C VAL A 190 5.19 16.58 3.27
N VAL A 191 5.46 16.10 2.05
CA VAL A 191 6.75 16.29 1.37
C VAL A 191 7.00 17.77 1.11
N VAL A 192 6.04 18.48 0.53
CA VAL A 192 6.16 19.93 0.24
C VAL A 192 6.38 20.73 1.51
N PHE A 193 5.62 20.44 2.57
CA PHE A 193 5.82 21.06 3.87
C PHE A 193 7.21 20.78 4.44
N GLY A 194 7.66 19.51 4.39
CA GLY A 194 8.98 19.10 4.86
C GLY A 194 10.12 19.78 4.11
N LEU A 195 9.96 19.99 2.78
CA LEU A 195 10.93 20.74 1.97
C LEU A 195 10.99 22.22 2.39
N ILE A 196 9.83 22.88 2.52
CA ILE A 196 9.77 24.30 2.91
C ILE A 196 10.35 24.48 4.32
N PHE A 197 9.94 23.63 5.26
CA PHE A 197 10.40 23.69 6.63
C PHE A 197 11.90 23.35 6.80
N GLY A 198 12.42 22.46 5.94
CA GLY A 198 13.84 22.11 5.96
C GLY A 198 14.73 23.20 5.34
N VAL A 199 14.20 24.07 4.50
CA VAL A 199 14.94 25.21 3.90
C VAL A 199 14.88 26.45 4.79
N ALA A 200 13.82 26.61 5.60
CA ALA A 200 13.63 27.74 6.50
C ALA A 200 14.57 27.69 7.70
#